data_dd400ca27ce9d8ca972c6be096d128a5
#
_entry.id   dd400ca27ce9d8ca972c6be096d128a5
#
_cell.length_a   1.000
_cell.length_b   1.000
_cell.length_c   1.000
_cell.angle_alpha   90.00
_cell.angle_beta   90.00
_cell.angle_gamma   90.00
#
_symmetry.space_group_name_H-M   'P 1'
#
loop_
_entity.id
_entity.type
_entity.pdbx_description
1 polymer ?
#
loop_
_entity_poly.entity_id
_entity_poly.type
_entity_poly.pdbx_seq_one_letter_code
_entity_poly.pdbx_strand_id
1 'polypeptide(L)'
;MEYNTIDKSSYKIHTLKYDRFKTSDIEVVFRFKTDKERFPIVSLLCEVMGTCNKHYNSLRNLALKKEDLYNIYYRKGYVTSLTFRVNFINPEYMSEKDYLENVIKFLFDMILFPNVKNNEFEKVSFENGKNELYLDIDSTKENAVQLAFDNAFDTLDKNSISALSVTGTKEEVKAITREALYKEYLYIMQNSIVDIFVMGNLDMNRAVSLIKDNYHNNRVNYINFNYYVKNIERKKPIVKMDKSTFKQSSLVMLYNINDITEEERRSVYPVFNYIIGSGGLSSKLYRYLREENGLCYRVSSVLNVFDNVFEVDVSLSKENIDKAVSLIKKSVSEMVKGKFTEDDVNNAKNNIINNIELNSNSQSGINNNYISQKFVNDYTFEEKKEHIKNVTKSDIITFAKKLKLNVIYALCEDQNGKN
;
A
#
# COMPACT_ATOMS: atom_id res chain seq x y z
N MET A 1 19.67 -1.61 17.69
CA MET A 1 18.39 -0.87 17.63
C MET A 1 17.66 -1.06 18.93
N GLU A 2 17.13 -0.01 19.51
CA GLU A 2 16.37 -0.06 20.77
C GLU A 2 14.90 0.17 20.46
N TYR A 3 14.04 -0.72 20.96
CA TYR A 3 12.59 -0.72 20.73
C TYR A 3 11.84 -0.50 22.02
N ASN A 4 10.84 0.39 22.02
CA ASN A 4 9.95 0.55 23.15
C ASN A 4 8.52 0.87 22.68
N THR A 5 7.54 0.51 23.51
CA THR A 5 6.12 0.87 23.29
C THR A 5 5.55 1.42 24.59
N ILE A 6 5.02 2.63 24.53
CA ILE A 6 4.34 3.31 25.66
C ILE A 6 2.85 3.27 25.35
N ASP A 7 2.10 2.52 26.15
CA ASP A 7 0.65 2.41 26.03
C ASP A 7 -0.01 3.49 26.91
N LYS A 8 -0.84 4.32 26.29
CA LYS A 8 -1.63 5.37 26.96
C LYS A 8 -3.13 5.03 27.01
N SER A 9 -3.49 3.78 26.80
CA SER A 9 -4.87 3.27 26.70
C SER A 9 -5.63 3.84 25.49
N SER A 10 -5.55 5.14 25.21
CA SER A 10 -6.22 5.82 24.10
C SER A 10 -5.35 5.93 22.84
N TYR A 11 -4.04 5.82 22.95
CA TYR A 11 -3.07 5.76 21.84
C TYR A 11 -1.79 5.08 22.30
N LYS A 12 -0.98 4.62 21.35
CA LYS A 12 0.33 4.04 21.64
C LYS A 12 1.44 4.87 21.00
N ILE A 13 2.57 5.01 21.70
CA ILE A 13 3.78 5.59 21.14
C ILE A 13 4.81 4.47 21.02
N HIS A 14 5.25 4.23 19.80
CA HIS A 14 6.27 3.25 19.46
C HIS A 14 7.57 3.98 19.14
N THR A 15 8.65 3.65 19.81
CA THR A 15 9.96 4.25 19.57
C THR A 15 10.92 3.22 19.00
N LEU A 16 11.71 3.64 18.01
CA LEU A 16 12.78 2.87 17.41
C LEU A 16 14.01 3.74 17.26
N LYS A 17 15.00 3.54 18.15
CA LYS A 17 16.25 4.29 18.13
C LYS A 17 17.31 3.60 17.29
N TYR A 18 17.88 4.33 16.35
CA TYR A 18 19.05 3.97 15.56
C TYR A 18 19.81 5.23 15.15
N ASP A 19 21.13 5.12 14.90
CA ASP A 19 22.06 6.23 14.64
C ASP A 19 22.64 6.21 13.20
N ARG A 20 22.11 5.38 12.33
CA ARG A 20 22.68 5.10 10.99
C ARG A 20 22.41 6.19 9.95
N PHE A 21 21.40 7.04 10.17
CA PHE A 21 20.92 8.03 9.20
C PHE A 21 20.91 9.43 9.81
N LYS A 22 21.04 10.45 8.96
CA LYS A 22 21.03 11.86 9.36
C LYS A 22 19.63 12.45 9.52
N THR A 23 18.61 11.67 9.22
CA THR A 23 17.21 12.07 9.35
C THR A 23 16.44 11.11 10.26
N SER A 24 15.36 11.61 10.82
CA SER A 24 14.41 10.87 11.65
C SER A 24 13.01 11.01 11.11
N ASP A 25 12.13 10.08 11.50
CA ASP A 25 10.73 10.06 11.13
C ASP A 25 9.83 10.11 12.36
N ILE A 26 8.74 10.87 12.26
CA ILE A 26 7.58 10.71 13.13
C ILE A 26 6.36 10.46 12.27
N GLU A 27 5.63 9.38 12.59
CA GLU A 27 4.45 8.96 11.85
C GLU A 27 3.28 8.76 12.81
N VAL A 28 2.13 9.38 12.51
CA VAL A 28 0.88 9.24 13.27
C VAL A 28 -0.12 8.54 12.38
N VAL A 29 -0.62 7.39 12.82
CA VAL A 29 -1.53 6.52 12.07
C VAL A 29 -2.86 6.42 12.80
N PHE A 30 -3.92 6.92 12.17
CA PHE A 30 -5.30 6.76 12.60
C PHE A 30 -5.90 5.56 11.86
N ARG A 31 -6.10 4.44 12.54
CA ARG A 31 -6.71 3.25 11.96
C ARG A 31 -8.18 3.17 12.34
N PHE A 32 -9.06 3.03 11.36
CA PHE A 32 -10.51 2.99 11.54
C PHE A 32 -11.15 1.96 10.63
N LYS A 33 -12.36 1.53 10.99
CA LYS A 33 -13.13 0.66 10.12
C LYS A 33 -13.62 1.47 8.92
N THR A 34 -13.29 1.01 7.72
CA THR A 34 -13.72 1.63 6.47
C THR A 34 -14.75 0.74 5.80
N ASP A 35 -15.72 1.36 5.15
CA ASP A 35 -16.72 0.75 4.29
C ASP A 35 -16.75 1.47 2.94
N LYS A 36 -17.52 0.91 2.02
CA LYS A 36 -17.58 1.38 0.63
C LYS A 36 -17.93 2.86 0.52
N GLU A 37 -18.93 3.31 1.26
CA GLU A 37 -19.45 4.68 1.18
C GLU A 37 -18.44 5.71 1.69
N ARG A 38 -17.46 5.30 2.47
CA ARG A 38 -16.48 6.19 3.09
C ARG A 38 -15.19 6.37 2.27
N PHE A 39 -14.91 5.52 1.29
CA PHE A 39 -13.66 5.66 0.51
C PHE A 39 -13.50 7.02 -0.16
N PRO A 40 -14.47 7.53 -0.93
CA PRO A 40 -14.30 8.82 -1.60
C PRO A 40 -14.11 10.00 -0.65
N ILE A 41 -14.84 10.02 0.48
CA ILE A 41 -14.74 11.12 1.44
C ILE A 41 -13.43 11.06 2.25
N VAL A 42 -12.91 9.87 2.56
CA VAL A 42 -11.62 9.71 3.23
C VAL A 42 -10.48 10.14 2.29
N SER A 43 -10.53 9.75 1.02
CA SER A 43 -9.56 10.18 0.02
C SER A 43 -9.58 11.70 -0.17
N LEU A 44 -10.77 12.30 -0.28
CA LEU A 44 -10.88 13.75 -0.36
C LEU A 44 -10.35 14.43 0.90
N LEU A 45 -10.63 13.89 2.09
CA LEU A 45 -10.10 14.42 3.34
C LEU A 45 -8.56 14.42 3.35
N CYS A 46 -7.97 13.34 2.83
CA CYS A 46 -6.53 13.22 2.71
C CYS A 46 -5.93 14.33 1.85
N GLU A 47 -6.55 14.62 0.69
CA GLU A 47 -6.11 15.69 -0.20
C GLU A 47 -6.27 17.06 0.48
N VAL A 48 -7.44 17.37 1.02
CA VAL A 48 -7.72 18.66 1.65
C VAL A 48 -6.79 18.93 2.84
N MET A 49 -6.56 17.96 3.71
CA MET A 49 -5.65 18.12 4.87
C MET A 49 -4.18 18.27 4.47
N GLY A 50 -3.80 17.89 3.25
CA GLY A 50 -2.44 18.08 2.73
C GLY A 50 -2.15 19.49 2.22
N THR A 51 -3.16 20.35 2.05
CA THR A 51 -3.01 21.65 1.38
C THR A 51 -2.77 22.82 2.32
N CYS A 52 -3.42 22.83 3.48
CA CYS A 52 -3.29 23.90 4.48
C CYS A 52 -3.99 23.50 5.79
N ASN A 53 -3.80 24.30 6.82
CA ASN A 53 -4.52 24.19 8.09
C ASN A 53 -4.88 25.58 8.63
N LYS A 54 -5.40 25.65 9.85
CA LYS A 54 -5.78 26.92 10.49
C LYS A 54 -4.61 27.89 10.68
N HIS A 55 -3.41 27.38 10.94
CA HIS A 55 -2.20 28.16 11.18
C HIS A 55 -1.45 28.51 9.89
N TYR A 56 -1.44 27.57 8.93
CA TYR A 56 -0.82 27.71 7.60
C TYR A 56 -1.93 27.68 6.55
N ASN A 57 -2.66 28.78 6.43
CA ASN A 57 -3.98 28.86 5.77
C ASN A 57 -3.92 28.97 4.23
N SER A 58 -2.79 28.67 3.64
CA SER A 58 -2.61 28.59 2.18
C SER A 58 -1.43 27.67 1.83
N LEU A 59 -1.40 27.15 0.61
CA LEU A 59 -0.27 26.37 0.07
C LEU A 59 1.05 27.13 0.23
N ARG A 60 1.06 28.46 -0.03
CA ARG A 60 2.25 29.29 0.14
C ARG A 60 2.72 29.32 1.60
N ASN A 61 1.79 29.57 2.55
CA ASN A 61 2.14 29.65 3.97
C ASN A 61 2.63 28.29 4.51
N LEU A 62 2.05 27.19 4.02
CA LEU A 62 2.51 25.85 4.34
C LEU A 62 3.92 25.60 3.76
N ALA A 63 4.18 26.01 2.50
CA ALA A 63 5.49 25.86 1.89
C ALA A 63 6.56 26.66 2.64
N LEU A 64 6.30 27.93 3.00
CA LEU A 64 7.20 28.75 3.80
C LEU A 64 7.49 28.09 5.16
N LYS A 65 6.45 27.54 5.83
CA LYS A 65 6.67 26.84 7.11
C LYS A 65 7.53 25.58 6.95
N LYS A 66 7.39 24.85 5.87
CA LYS A 66 8.23 23.68 5.58
C LYS A 66 9.69 24.11 5.31
N GLU A 67 9.90 25.24 4.62
CA GLU A 67 11.22 25.84 4.42
C GLU A 67 11.86 26.28 5.74
N ASP A 68 11.11 26.94 6.63
CA ASP A 68 11.55 27.28 7.99
C ASP A 68 12.00 26.07 8.82
N LEU A 69 11.47 24.88 8.48
CA LEU A 69 11.83 23.61 9.11
C LEU A 69 12.79 22.77 8.23
N TYR A 70 13.57 23.44 7.37
CA TYR A 70 14.58 22.86 6.48
C TYR A 70 13.98 21.85 5.49
N ASN A 71 12.84 22.22 4.88
CA ASN A 71 12.13 21.44 3.87
C ASN A 71 11.75 20.04 4.35
N ILE A 72 11.22 19.95 5.56
CA ILE A 72 10.75 18.67 6.07
C ILE A 72 9.78 18.03 5.10
N TYR A 73 9.93 16.72 4.92
CA TYR A 73 9.00 15.94 4.11
C TYR A 73 7.75 15.64 4.93
N TYR A 74 6.61 16.17 4.49
CA TYR A 74 5.30 15.86 5.04
C TYR A 74 4.57 14.93 4.08
N ARG A 75 4.05 13.84 4.61
CA ARG A 75 3.30 12.84 3.85
C ARG A 75 1.99 12.52 4.56
N LYS A 76 0.94 12.35 3.78
CA LYS A 76 -0.35 11.80 4.16
C LYS A 76 -0.55 10.43 3.52
N GLY A 77 -1.44 9.63 4.05
CA GLY A 77 -1.82 8.34 3.48
C GLY A 77 -3.29 8.07 3.77
N TYR A 78 -3.89 7.16 3.04
CA TYR A 78 -5.30 6.79 3.17
C TYR A 78 -5.51 5.29 2.88
N VAL A 79 -6.72 4.86 2.78
CA VAL A 79 -7.32 3.54 2.59
C VAL A 79 -8.02 3.08 3.87
N THR A 80 -7.43 2.25 4.67
CA THR A 80 -7.96 1.82 5.99
C THR A 80 -7.37 2.64 7.15
N SER A 81 -6.55 3.63 6.81
CA SER A 81 -5.90 4.50 7.78
C SER A 81 -5.64 5.89 7.20
N LEU A 82 -5.72 6.90 8.05
CA LEU A 82 -5.21 8.22 7.75
C LEU A 82 -3.85 8.35 8.42
N THR A 83 -2.82 8.57 7.61
CA THR A 83 -1.42 8.58 8.06
C THR A 83 -0.77 9.92 7.78
N PHE A 84 -0.13 10.49 8.80
CA PHE A 84 0.67 11.70 8.70
C PHE A 84 2.11 11.37 9.07
N ARG A 85 3.06 11.76 8.24
CA ARG A 85 4.48 11.49 8.45
C ARG A 85 5.32 12.71 8.15
N VAL A 86 6.26 12.99 9.03
CA VAL A 86 7.35 13.94 8.78
C VAL A 86 8.68 13.20 8.79
N ASN A 87 9.52 13.47 7.79
CA ASN A 87 10.92 13.12 7.77
C ASN A 87 11.71 14.42 7.90
N PHE A 88 12.64 14.48 8.84
CA PHE A 88 13.35 15.71 9.20
C PHE A 88 14.81 15.42 9.60
N ILE A 89 15.65 16.44 9.56
CA ILE A 89 17.06 16.35 9.95
C ILE A 89 17.13 16.03 11.45
N ASN A 90 18.09 15.19 11.86
CA ASN A 90 18.29 14.91 13.28
C ASN A 90 18.66 16.20 14.04
N PRO A 91 18.07 16.46 15.21
CA PRO A 91 18.31 17.68 15.99
C PRO A 91 19.77 17.96 16.35
N GLU A 92 20.60 16.93 16.41
CA GLU A 92 22.06 17.06 16.66
C GLU A 92 22.80 17.85 15.59
N TYR A 93 22.26 17.97 14.37
CA TYR A 93 22.83 18.73 13.26
C TYR A 93 22.29 20.15 13.19
N MET A 94 21.37 20.52 14.10
CA MET A 94 20.68 21.80 14.07
C MET A 94 21.21 22.71 15.18
N SER A 95 21.28 24.02 14.89
CA SER A 95 21.68 25.05 15.86
C SER A 95 20.54 25.44 16.79
N GLU A 96 19.30 25.29 16.32
CA GLU A 96 18.08 25.69 17.04
C GLU A 96 17.71 24.66 18.10
N LYS A 97 17.72 25.05 19.35
CA LYS A 97 17.42 24.16 20.49
C LYS A 97 15.99 23.65 20.53
N ASP A 98 15.07 24.40 19.96
CA ASP A 98 13.62 24.11 19.88
C ASP A 98 13.21 23.44 18.54
N TYR A 99 14.19 23.07 17.69
CA TYR A 99 13.90 22.49 16.38
C TYR A 99 12.98 21.25 16.46
N LEU A 100 13.28 20.28 17.33
CA LEU A 100 12.44 19.08 17.51
C LEU A 100 11.02 19.43 17.96
N GLU A 101 10.89 20.39 18.86
CA GLU A 101 9.59 20.88 19.33
C GLU A 101 8.79 21.50 18.18
N ASN A 102 9.43 22.33 17.36
CA ASN A 102 8.81 22.96 16.20
C ASN A 102 8.36 21.94 15.15
N VAL A 103 9.14 20.86 14.90
CA VAL A 103 8.76 19.76 14.00
C VAL A 103 7.55 18.99 14.53
N ILE A 104 7.55 18.63 15.83
CA ILE A 104 6.44 17.90 16.45
C ILE A 104 5.18 18.76 16.45
N LYS A 105 5.33 20.04 16.84
CA LYS A 105 4.22 21.00 16.80
C LYS A 105 3.64 21.14 15.39
N PHE A 106 4.49 21.28 14.36
CA PHE A 106 4.05 21.34 12.98
C PHE A 106 3.20 20.11 12.58
N LEU A 107 3.67 18.91 12.91
CA LEU A 107 2.94 17.67 12.61
C LEU A 107 1.55 17.67 13.25
N PHE A 108 1.46 17.99 14.54
CA PHE A 108 0.17 18.02 15.27
C PHE A 108 -0.69 19.23 14.88
N ASP A 109 -0.11 20.35 14.50
CA ASP A 109 -0.84 21.47 13.93
C ASP A 109 -1.56 21.06 12.63
N MET A 110 -0.89 20.28 11.77
CA MET A 110 -1.50 19.76 10.53
C MET A 110 -2.63 18.76 10.81
N ILE A 111 -2.52 17.97 11.85
CA ILE A 111 -3.50 16.93 12.20
C ILE A 111 -4.72 17.54 12.93
N LEU A 112 -4.49 18.39 13.94
CA LEU A 112 -5.50 18.78 14.93
C LEU A 112 -6.19 20.10 14.61
N PHE A 113 -5.62 20.92 13.74
CA PHE A 113 -6.15 22.25 13.44
C PHE A 113 -6.47 22.40 11.94
N PRO A 114 -7.43 21.61 11.40
CA PRO A 114 -7.85 21.76 10.01
C PRO A 114 -8.36 23.17 9.71
N ASN A 115 -8.26 23.60 8.46
CA ASN A 115 -8.77 24.92 8.04
C ASN A 115 -10.31 24.87 7.91
N VAL A 116 -10.99 25.05 9.03
CA VAL A 116 -12.45 24.93 9.19
C VAL A 116 -13.04 26.22 9.74
N LYS A 117 -14.17 26.64 9.19
CA LYS A 117 -14.97 27.76 9.66
C LYS A 117 -16.46 27.38 9.62
N ASN A 118 -17.20 27.65 10.68
CA ASN A 118 -18.63 27.36 10.79
C ASN A 118 -18.97 25.88 10.54
N ASN A 119 -18.15 24.96 11.05
CA ASN A 119 -18.28 23.51 10.83
C ASN A 119 -18.13 23.04 9.37
N GLU A 120 -17.46 23.82 8.56
CA GLU A 120 -17.18 23.49 7.16
C GLU A 120 -15.71 23.72 6.86
N PHE A 121 -15.10 22.84 6.06
CA PHE A 121 -13.77 23.10 5.50
C PHE A 121 -13.77 24.39 4.67
N GLU A 122 -12.65 25.11 4.71
CA GLU A 122 -12.49 26.33 3.91
C GLU A 122 -12.64 26.00 2.42
N LYS A 123 -13.31 26.90 1.67
CA LYS A 123 -13.75 26.65 0.29
C LYS A 123 -12.59 26.38 -0.67
N VAL A 124 -11.53 27.19 -0.63
CA VAL A 124 -10.42 27.09 -1.58
C VAL A 124 -9.67 25.78 -1.37
N SER A 125 -9.38 25.40 -0.13
CA SER A 125 -8.74 24.14 0.22
C SER A 125 -9.55 22.93 -0.22
N PHE A 126 -10.86 22.99 -0.03
CA PHE A 126 -11.78 21.95 -0.43
C PHE A 126 -11.85 21.77 -1.94
N GLU A 127 -11.96 22.85 -2.71
CA GLU A 127 -11.97 22.78 -4.18
C GLU A 127 -10.62 22.33 -4.73
N ASN A 128 -9.50 22.78 -4.15
CA ASN A 128 -8.18 22.28 -4.52
C ASN A 128 -8.05 20.78 -4.29
N GLY A 129 -8.46 20.30 -3.12
CA GLY A 129 -8.45 18.86 -2.83
C GLY A 129 -9.33 18.04 -3.77
N LYS A 130 -10.50 18.57 -4.15
CA LYS A 130 -11.36 17.95 -5.18
C LYS A 130 -10.66 17.86 -6.53
N ASN A 131 -9.99 18.93 -6.96
CA ASN A 131 -9.31 18.95 -8.24
C ASN A 131 -8.16 17.95 -8.28
N GLU A 132 -7.35 17.85 -7.21
CA GLU A 132 -6.31 16.83 -7.10
C GLU A 132 -6.90 15.41 -7.19
N LEU A 133 -7.99 15.16 -6.46
CA LEU A 133 -8.62 13.84 -6.49
C LEU A 133 -9.25 13.53 -7.87
N TYR A 134 -9.75 14.53 -8.59
CA TYR A 134 -10.23 14.34 -9.97
C TYR A 134 -9.08 13.99 -10.93
N LEU A 135 -7.90 14.61 -10.75
CA LEU A 135 -6.72 14.26 -11.54
C LEU A 135 -6.28 12.81 -11.27
N ASP A 136 -6.30 12.37 -10.03
CA ASP A 136 -5.98 10.98 -9.66
C ASP A 136 -6.97 9.99 -10.30
N ILE A 137 -8.28 10.29 -10.26
CA ILE A 137 -9.32 9.47 -10.88
C ILE A 137 -9.12 9.40 -12.41
N ASP A 138 -8.79 10.52 -13.06
CA ASP A 138 -8.55 10.53 -14.51
C ASP A 138 -7.27 9.76 -14.86
N SER A 139 -6.19 9.95 -14.10
CA SER A 139 -4.93 9.26 -14.35
C SER A 139 -5.07 7.73 -14.26
N THR A 140 -5.91 7.24 -13.35
CA THR A 140 -6.24 5.82 -13.24
C THR A 140 -6.93 5.30 -14.51
N LYS A 141 -7.88 6.09 -15.07
CA LYS A 141 -8.60 5.73 -16.31
C LYS A 141 -7.71 5.76 -17.54
N GLU A 142 -6.64 6.53 -17.53
CA GLU A 142 -5.65 6.62 -18.62
C GLU A 142 -4.59 5.51 -18.55
N ASN A 143 -4.53 4.75 -17.47
CA ASN A 143 -3.60 3.64 -17.29
C ASN A 143 -4.27 2.30 -17.60
N ALA A 144 -3.98 1.73 -18.77
CA ALA A 144 -4.58 0.47 -19.23
C ALA A 144 -4.37 -0.71 -18.27
N VAL A 145 -3.20 -0.79 -17.63
CA VAL A 145 -2.86 -1.88 -16.69
C VAL A 145 -3.67 -1.73 -15.41
N GLN A 146 -3.74 -0.51 -14.86
CA GLN A 146 -4.52 -0.24 -13.63
C GLN A 146 -6.01 -0.45 -13.88
N LEU A 147 -6.54 0.03 -15.00
CA LEU A 147 -7.94 -0.16 -15.35
C LEU A 147 -8.29 -1.64 -15.55
N ALA A 148 -7.39 -2.42 -16.17
CA ALA A 148 -7.59 -3.86 -16.31
C ALA A 148 -7.56 -4.58 -14.95
N PHE A 149 -6.69 -4.14 -14.05
CA PHE A 149 -6.61 -4.63 -12.67
C PHE A 149 -7.93 -4.35 -11.92
N ASP A 150 -8.39 -3.11 -11.87
CA ASP A 150 -9.61 -2.70 -11.18
C ASP A 150 -10.83 -3.48 -11.72
N ASN A 151 -10.96 -3.61 -13.04
CA ASN A 151 -12.03 -4.35 -13.68
C ASN A 151 -11.95 -5.88 -13.43
N ALA A 152 -10.75 -6.43 -13.27
CA ALA A 152 -10.57 -7.83 -12.92
C ALA A 152 -11.04 -8.12 -11.49
N PHE A 153 -10.75 -7.23 -10.54
CA PHE A 153 -11.24 -7.34 -9.17
C PHE A 153 -12.75 -7.11 -9.07
N ASP A 154 -13.30 -6.16 -9.82
CA ASP A 154 -14.77 -6.00 -9.95
C ASP A 154 -15.43 -7.27 -10.51
N THR A 155 -14.79 -7.92 -11.47
CA THR A 155 -15.24 -9.21 -12.03
C THR A 155 -15.11 -10.35 -11.02
N LEU A 156 -14.11 -10.31 -10.13
CA LEU A 156 -13.94 -11.28 -9.05
C LEU A 156 -15.10 -11.21 -8.06
N ASP A 157 -15.34 -10.07 -7.48
CA ASP A 157 -16.49 -9.79 -6.60
C ASP A 157 -16.68 -8.28 -6.44
N LYS A 158 -17.63 -7.71 -7.18
CA LYS A 158 -17.96 -6.28 -7.13
C LYS A 158 -18.42 -5.75 -5.75
N ASN A 159 -18.76 -6.64 -4.82
CA ASN A 159 -19.11 -6.27 -3.46
C ASN A 159 -17.92 -6.41 -2.49
N SER A 160 -16.81 -6.96 -2.97
CA SER A 160 -15.58 -7.04 -2.16
C SER A 160 -14.97 -5.66 -2.01
N ILE A 161 -14.35 -5.44 -0.85
CA ILE A 161 -13.54 -4.23 -0.58
C ILE A 161 -12.39 -4.09 -1.59
N SER A 162 -11.86 -5.22 -2.07
CA SER A 162 -10.78 -5.29 -3.06
C SER A 162 -11.16 -4.76 -4.44
N ALA A 163 -12.47 -4.76 -4.77
CA ALA A 163 -12.99 -4.25 -6.04
C ALA A 163 -13.27 -2.75 -6.01
N LEU A 164 -13.19 -2.11 -4.84
CA LEU A 164 -13.57 -0.72 -4.68
C LEU A 164 -12.40 0.21 -5.02
N SER A 165 -12.65 1.19 -5.87
CA SER A 165 -11.72 2.31 -6.04
C SER A 165 -11.61 3.09 -4.73
N VAL A 166 -10.39 3.25 -4.23
CA VAL A 166 -10.13 4.03 -3.02
C VAL A 166 -10.44 5.51 -3.19
N THR A 167 -10.37 6.03 -4.42
CA THR A 167 -10.69 7.42 -4.75
C THR A 167 -12.18 7.63 -5.03
N GLY A 168 -12.92 6.54 -5.29
CA GLY A 168 -14.30 6.59 -5.76
C GLY A 168 -14.43 7.09 -7.20
N THR A 169 -15.64 7.50 -7.55
CA THR A 169 -15.97 8.11 -8.85
C THR A 169 -16.04 9.64 -8.74
N LYS A 170 -15.93 10.35 -9.88
CA LYS A 170 -16.11 11.81 -9.92
C LYS A 170 -17.48 12.24 -9.41
N GLU A 171 -18.52 11.47 -9.68
CA GLU A 171 -19.89 11.72 -9.24
C GLU A 171 -20.00 11.63 -7.71
N GLU A 172 -19.42 10.59 -7.11
CA GLU A 172 -19.36 10.45 -5.65
C GLU A 172 -18.58 11.58 -4.99
N VAL A 173 -17.40 11.91 -5.51
CA VAL A 173 -16.59 13.03 -5.01
C VAL A 173 -17.32 14.38 -5.18
N LYS A 174 -18.04 14.58 -6.30
CA LYS A 174 -18.83 15.80 -6.54
C LYS A 174 -19.94 15.98 -5.52
N ALA A 175 -20.55 14.90 -5.07
CA ALA A 175 -21.64 14.93 -4.09
C ALA A 175 -21.17 15.28 -2.66
N ILE A 176 -19.88 15.16 -2.34
CA ILE A 176 -19.34 15.47 -1.02
C ILE A 176 -19.44 16.98 -0.77
N THR A 177 -19.98 17.35 0.39
CA THR A 177 -20.05 18.73 0.87
C THR A 177 -18.93 19.04 1.86
N ARG A 178 -18.60 20.32 2.04
CA ARG A 178 -17.57 20.77 3.00
C ARG A 178 -17.94 20.42 4.45
N GLU A 179 -19.24 20.45 4.78
CA GLU A 179 -19.77 20.04 6.08
C GLU A 179 -19.63 18.52 6.28
N ALA A 180 -19.99 17.72 5.27
CA ALA A 180 -19.84 16.27 5.34
C ALA A 180 -18.37 15.85 5.54
N LEU A 181 -17.45 16.52 4.83
CA LEU A 181 -16.02 16.30 4.99
C LEU A 181 -15.52 16.60 6.42
N TYR A 182 -16.03 17.68 7.04
CA TYR A 182 -15.69 18.00 8.42
C TYR A 182 -16.25 16.98 9.43
N LYS A 183 -17.47 16.49 9.19
CA LYS A 183 -18.05 15.40 10.00
C LYS A 183 -17.20 14.13 9.92
N GLU A 184 -16.70 13.80 8.71
CA GLU A 184 -15.81 12.66 8.52
C GLU A 184 -14.47 12.83 9.27
N TYR A 185 -13.86 14.02 9.20
CA TYR A 185 -12.68 14.35 9.99
C TYR A 185 -12.93 14.14 11.49
N LEU A 186 -14.04 14.68 12.03
CA LEU A 186 -14.38 14.50 13.43
C LEU A 186 -14.61 13.03 13.80
N TYR A 187 -15.25 12.26 12.90
CA TYR A 187 -15.47 10.82 13.10
C TYR A 187 -14.14 10.08 13.21
N ILE A 188 -13.19 10.33 12.30
CA ILE A 188 -11.87 9.70 12.31
C ILE A 188 -11.11 10.07 13.60
N MET A 189 -11.06 11.35 13.94
CA MET A 189 -10.38 11.81 15.17
C MET A 189 -10.96 11.18 16.43
N GLN A 190 -12.25 10.86 16.44
CA GLN A 190 -12.96 10.34 17.60
C GLN A 190 -12.98 8.83 17.69
N ASN A 191 -12.90 8.11 16.57
CA ASN A 191 -13.18 6.69 16.51
C ASN A 191 -12.00 5.82 16.05
N SER A 192 -10.83 6.41 15.76
CA SER A 192 -9.65 5.66 15.34
C SER A 192 -8.88 5.06 16.50
N ILE A 193 -8.22 3.93 16.25
CA ILE A 193 -7.06 3.50 17.02
C ILE A 193 -5.88 4.32 16.54
N VAL A 194 -5.11 4.89 17.48
CA VAL A 194 -4.00 5.78 17.14
C VAL A 194 -2.68 5.17 17.58
N ASP A 195 -1.78 5.02 16.60
CA ASP A 195 -0.40 4.61 16.82
C ASP A 195 0.54 5.73 16.34
N ILE A 196 1.50 6.12 17.18
CA ILE A 196 2.49 7.15 16.90
C ILE A 196 3.87 6.48 16.89
N PHE A 197 4.58 6.56 15.77
CA PHE A 197 5.92 6.00 15.61
C PHE A 197 6.95 7.12 15.64
N VAL A 198 7.98 6.97 16.45
CA VAL A 198 9.14 7.87 16.56
C VAL A 198 10.38 7.05 16.23
N MET A 199 11.03 7.34 15.11
CA MET A 199 12.07 6.47 14.56
C MET A 199 13.27 7.29 14.10
N GLY A 200 14.47 6.98 14.61
CA GLY A 200 15.71 7.65 14.24
C GLY A 200 16.66 7.92 15.40
N ASN A 201 17.58 8.89 15.19
CA ASN A 201 18.54 9.31 16.21
C ASN A 201 18.03 10.53 16.97
N LEU A 202 17.18 10.28 17.95
CA LEU A 202 16.53 11.32 18.77
C LEU A 202 16.73 11.05 20.27
N ASP A 203 16.61 12.09 21.06
CA ASP A 203 16.25 11.93 22.48
C ASP A 203 14.80 11.46 22.56
N MET A 204 14.63 10.13 22.66
CA MET A 204 13.30 9.50 22.64
C MET A 204 12.43 9.95 23.81
N ASN A 205 13.01 10.20 24.99
CA ASN A 205 12.26 10.67 26.17
C ASN A 205 11.71 12.07 25.92
N ARG A 206 12.53 12.97 25.36
CA ARG A 206 12.10 14.33 25.00
C ARG A 206 11.03 14.29 23.91
N ALA A 207 11.23 13.51 22.86
CA ALA A 207 10.24 13.37 21.78
C ALA A 207 8.89 12.84 22.30
N VAL A 208 8.91 11.81 23.16
CA VAL A 208 7.72 11.27 23.79
C VAL A 208 7.03 12.31 24.69
N SER A 209 7.79 13.11 25.45
CA SER A 209 7.21 14.20 26.27
C SER A 209 6.52 15.23 25.39
N LEU A 210 7.20 15.73 24.36
CA LEU A 210 6.64 16.71 23.42
C LEU A 210 5.39 16.18 22.69
N ILE A 211 5.35 14.90 22.33
CA ILE A 211 4.15 14.28 21.76
C ILE A 211 3.00 14.29 22.75
N LYS A 212 3.24 13.93 24.02
CA LYS A 212 2.22 13.96 25.06
C LYS A 212 1.67 15.37 25.32
N ASP A 213 2.52 16.40 25.19
CA ASP A 213 2.13 17.80 25.38
C ASP A 213 1.30 18.32 24.18
N ASN A 214 1.46 17.76 23.00
CA ASN A 214 0.76 18.17 21.76
C ASN A 214 -0.45 17.28 21.41
N TYR A 215 -0.53 16.05 21.92
CA TYR A 215 -1.61 15.12 21.58
C TYR A 215 -2.29 14.57 22.82
N HIS A 216 -3.57 14.92 22.97
CA HIS A 216 -4.43 14.43 24.04
C HIS A 216 -5.63 13.70 23.45
N ASN A 217 -5.78 12.44 23.76
CA ASN A 217 -6.94 11.63 23.42
C ASN A 217 -7.34 10.80 24.65
N ASN A 218 -8.59 10.98 25.11
CA ASN A 218 -9.12 10.31 26.30
C ASN A 218 -10.06 9.15 25.94
N ARG A 219 -10.20 8.81 24.66
CA ARG A 219 -11.11 7.76 24.21
C ARG A 219 -10.35 6.47 23.94
N VAL A 220 -10.90 5.37 24.42
CA VAL A 220 -10.40 4.01 24.16
C VAL A 220 -11.32 3.39 23.13
N ASN A 221 -10.82 3.13 21.93
CA ASN A 221 -11.56 2.44 20.90
C ASN A 221 -10.98 1.05 20.71
N TYR A 222 -11.83 0.05 20.78
CA TYR A 222 -11.49 -1.33 20.47
C TYR A 222 -12.06 -1.70 19.11
N ILE A 223 -11.19 -1.79 18.10
CA ILE A 223 -11.56 -2.25 16.77
C ILE A 223 -10.77 -3.52 16.50
N ASN A 224 -11.49 -4.60 16.21
CA ASN A 224 -10.84 -5.81 15.71
C ASN A 224 -10.69 -5.67 14.19
N PHE A 225 -9.45 -5.57 13.71
CA PHE A 225 -9.14 -5.52 12.29
C PHE A 225 -8.94 -6.94 11.76
N ASN A 226 -9.81 -7.33 10.83
CA ASN A 226 -9.51 -8.44 9.94
C ASN A 226 -8.99 -7.85 8.64
N TYR A 227 -7.69 -7.95 8.41
CA TYR A 227 -7.04 -7.40 7.22
C TYR A 227 -7.22 -8.26 5.98
N TYR A 228 -7.63 -9.51 6.13
CA TYR A 228 -7.65 -10.46 5.02
C TYR A 228 -9.07 -10.67 4.49
N VAL A 229 -9.21 -10.53 3.18
CA VAL A 229 -10.45 -10.79 2.46
C VAL A 229 -10.56 -12.28 2.14
N LYS A 230 -11.74 -12.86 2.37
CA LYS A 230 -12.07 -14.20 1.89
C LYS A 230 -12.85 -14.09 0.58
N ASN A 231 -12.25 -14.56 -0.52
CA ASN A 231 -12.84 -14.43 -1.84
C ASN A 231 -13.81 -15.59 -2.16
N ILE A 232 -14.75 -15.32 -3.07
CA ILE A 232 -15.66 -16.32 -3.61
C ILE A 232 -14.86 -17.34 -4.42
N GLU A 233 -15.04 -18.64 -4.11
CA GLU A 233 -14.45 -19.73 -4.90
C GLU A 233 -15.42 -20.19 -5.98
N ARG A 234 -14.91 -20.36 -7.19
CA ARG A 234 -15.69 -20.83 -8.34
C ARG A 234 -15.13 -22.13 -8.90
N LYS A 235 -16.03 -23.02 -9.34
CA LYS A 235 -15.64 -24.26 -10.03
C LYS A 235 -15.01 -24.01 -11.41
N LYS A 236 -15.41 -22.91 -12.07
CA LYS A 236 -14.85 -22.45 -13.36
C LYS A 236 -14.56 -20.96 -13.26
N PRO A 237 -13.46 -20.48 -13.83
CA PRO A 237 -13.16 -19.06 -13.82
C PRO A 237 -14.17 -18.28 -14.66
N ILE A 238 -14.42 -17.03 -14.26
CA ILE A 238 -15.09 -16.07 -15.14
C ILE A 238 -14.09 -15.63 -16.18
N VAL A 239 -14.51 -15.62 -17.45
CA VAL A 239 -13.75 -15.05 -18.55
C VAL A 239 -14.51 -13.83 -19.06
N LYS A 240 -13.88 -12.66 -19.00
CA LYS A 240 -14.46 -11.39 -19.43
C LYS A 240 -13.47 -10.62 -20.29
N MET A 241 -13.96 -10.06 -21.39
CA MET A 241 -13.17 -9.24 -22.31
C MET A 241 -13.94 -7.96 -22.60
N ASP A 242 -13.33 -6.83 -22.28
CA ASP A 242 -13.89 -5.50 -22.56
C ASP A 242 -13.04 -4.80 -23.65
N LYS A 243 -13.66 -3.96 -24.47
CA LYS A 243 -12.97 -3.16 -25.49
C LYS A 243 -12.44 -1.88 -24.88
N SER A 244 -11.31 -1.38 -25.39
CA SER A 244 -10.72 -0.12 -24.96
C SER A 244 -10.09 0.61 -26.14
N THR A 245 -9.86 1.91 -25.97
CA THR A 245 -9.14 2.76 -26.92
C THR A 245 -7.61 2.71 -26.77
N PHE A 246 -7.10 1.90 -25.85
CA PHE A 246 -5.67 1.75 -25.64
C PHE A 246 -5.01 1.03 -26.81
N LYS A 247 -3.74 1.35 -27.05
CA LYS A 247 -2.95 0.76 -28.14
C LYS A 247 -2.47 -0.68 -27.89
N GLN A 248 -2.55 -1.12 -26.64
CA GLN A 248 -2.19 -2.47 -26.21
C GLN A 248 -3.29 -3.05 -25.35
N SER A 249 -3.50 -4.34 -25.46
CA SER A 249 -4.37 -5.10 -24.57
C SER A 249 -3.66 -5.38 -23.24
N SER A 250 -4.43 -5.42 -22.16
CA SER A 250 -3.96 -5.81 -20.83
C SER A 250 -4.73 -7.04 -20.37
N LEU A 251 -4.02 -8.13 -20.10
CA LEU A 251 -4.56 -9.38 -19.56
C LEU A 251 -4.26 -9.47 -18.07
N VAL A 252 -5.26 -9.75 -17.26
CA VAL A 252 -5.14 -10.00 -15.82
C VAL A 252 -5.75 -11.37 -15.49
N MET A 253 -4.98 -12.21 -14.80
CA MET A 253 -5.47 -13.50 -14.30
C MET A 253 -5.38 -13.53 -12.77
N LEU A 254 -6.52 -13.76 -12.11
CA LEU A 254 -6.63 -13.78 -10.66
C LEU A 254 -6.83 -15.21 -10.14
N TYR A 255 -5.94 -15.62 -9.24
CA TYR A 255 -6.00 -16.90 -8.54
C TYR A 255 -6.27 -16.66 -7.06
N ASN A 256 -7.39 -17.17 -6.55
CA ASN A 256 -7.67 -17.11 -5.11
C ASN A 256 -6.80 -18.08 -4.32
N ILE A 257 -6.48 -17.70 -3.09
CA ILE A 257 -5.73 -18.52 -2.14
C ILE A 257 -6.28 -18.31 -0.71
N ASN A 258 -7.52 -18.72 -0.48
CA ASN A 258 -8.24 -18.45 0.78
C ASN A 258 -7.64 -19.16 2.02
N ASP A 259 -6.93 -20.27 1.83
CA ASP A 259 -6.39 -21.09 2.92
C ASP A 259 -4.87 -20.89 3.11
N ILE A 260 -4.37 -19.70 2.83
CA ILE A 260 -2.97 -19.35 3.03
C ILE A 260 -2.68 -19.11 4.52
N THR A 261 -1.62 -19.73 5.02
CA THR A 261 -1.11 -19.48 6.37
C THR A 261 -0.20 -18.24 6.41
N GLU A 262 0.07 -17.70 7.61
CA GLU A 262 1.01 -16.58 7.77
C GLU A 262 2.44 -16.95 7.35
N GLU A 263 2.87 -18.18 7.65
CA GLU A 263 4.18 -18.69 7.20
C GLU A 263 4.26 -18.77 5.68
N GLU A 264 3.25 -19.33 5.03
CA GLU A 264 3.19 -19.39 3.57
C GLU A 264 3.18 -17.99 2.94
N ARG A 265 2.45 -17.06 3.54
CA ARG A 265 2.34 -15.68 3.07
C ARG A 265 3.66 -14.92 3.11
N ARG A 266 4.43 -15.13 4.20
CA ARG A 266 5.65 -14.36 4.49
C ARG A 266 6.92 -15.00 3.94
N SER A 267 6.94 -16.32 3.81
CA SER A 267 8.15 -17.06 3.50
C SER A 267 8.04 -17.88 2.21
N VAL A 268 7.00 -18.70 2.08
CA VAL A 268 6.87 -19.60 0.93
C VAL A 268 6.49 -18.83 -0.35
N TYR A 269 5.53 -17.91 -0.23
CA TYR A 269 5.07 -17.11 -1.37
C TYR A 269 6.20 -16.30 -2.05
N PRO A 270 7.07 -15.57 -1.33
CA PRO A 270 8.16 -14.85 -1.98
C PRO A 270 9.03 -15.75 -2.85
N VAL A 271 9.38 -16.94 -2.36
CA VAL A 271 10.19 -17.93 -3.10
C VAL A 271 9.41 -18.47 -4.30
N PHE A 272 8.14 -18.86 -4.11
CA PHE A 272 7.25 -19.26 -5.20
C PHE A 272 7.16 -18.17 -6.28
N ASN A 273 6.90 -16.92 -5.89
CA ASN A 273 6.72 -15.82 -6.82
C ASN A 273 8.01 -15.48 -7.59
N TYR A 274 9.15 -15.60 -6.95
CA TYR A 274 10.43 -15.43 -7.64
C TYR A 274 10.60 -16.44 -8.79
N ILE A 275 10.33 -17.71 -8.52
CA ILE A 275 10.47 -18.79 -9.53
C ILE A 275 9.45 -18.64 -10.65
N ILE A 276 8.19 -18.29 -10.33
CA ILE A 276 7.15 -18.21 -11.35
C ILE A 276 7.20 -16.91 -12.14
N GLY A 277 7.41 -15.74 -11.53
CA GLY A 277 7.22 -14.45 -12.21
C GLY A 277 8.15 -13.31 -11.83
N SER A 278 8.44 -13.07 -10.54
CA SER A 278 9.20 -11.88 -10.13
C SER A 278 10.72 -12.00 -10.27
N GLY A 279 11.25 -13.17 -10.60
CA GLY A 279 12.68 -13.43 -10.81
C GLY A 279 13.24 -12.92 -12.15
N GLY A 280 12.49 -12.10 -12.88
CA GLY A 280 12.92 -11.55 -14.16
C GLY A 280 13.22 -12.64 -15.20
N LEU A 281 14.37 -12.55 -15.89
CA LEU A 281 14.79 -13.48 -16.96
C LEU A 281 14.77 -14.95 -16.54
N SER A 282 15.00 -15.26 -15.27
CA SER A 282 15.03 -16.62 -14.76
C SER A 282 13.64 -17.18 -14.44
N SER A 283 12.60 -16.34 -14.41
CA SER A 283 11.25 -16.77 -14.05
C SER A 283 10.53 -17.49 -15.21
N LYS A 284 9.61 -18.41 -14.85
CA LYS A 284 8.86 -19.18 -15.84
C LYS A 284 7.97 -18.32 -16.74
N LEU A 285 7.27 -17.34 -16.17
CA LEU A 285 6.38 -16.46 -16.93
C LEU A 285 7.17 -15.63 -17.94
N TYR A 286 8.30 -15.04 -17.51
CA TYR A 286 9.13 -14.26 -18.40
C TYR A 286 9.67 -15.11 -19.55
N ARG A 287 10.23 -16.29 -19.23
CA ARG A 287 10.75 -17.22 -20.23
C ARG A 287 9.68 -17.61 -21.23
N TYR A 288 8.52 -18.09 -20.78
CA TYR A 288 7.48 -18.57 -21.70
C TYR A 288 6.79 -17.48 -22.49
N LEU A 289 6.49 -16.35 -21.88
CA LEU A 289 5.71 -15.30 -22.55
C LEU A 289 6.60 -14.40 -23.41
N ARG A 290 7.80 -14.08 -22.94
CA ARG A 290 8.67 -13.13 -23.63
C ARG A 290 9.78 -13.81 -24.43
N GLU A 291 10.62 -14.63 -23.80
CA GLU A 291 11.81 -15.18 -24.42
C GLU A 291 11.48 -16.21 -25.53
N GLU A 292 10.67 -17.23 -25.20
CA GLU A 292 10.38 -18.33 -26.11
C GLU A 292 9.31 -17.96 -27.14
N ASN A 293 8.40 -17.05 -26.85
CA ASN A 293 7.25 -16.78 -27.72
C ASN A 293 7.09 -15.32 -28.14
N GLY A 294 7.80 -14.35 -27.57
CA GLY A 294 7.76 -12.94 -27.96
C GLY A 294 6.38 -12.28 -27.83
N LEU A 295 5.52 -12.74 -26.91
CA LEU A 295 4.14 -12.30 -26.83
C LEU A 295 3.96 -10.95 -26.12
N CYS A 296 4.88 -10.59 -25.22
CA CYS A 296 4.75 -9.42 -24.38
C CYS A 296 6.08 -8.74 -24.12
N TYR A 297 6.03 -7.44 -23.84
CA TYR A 297 7.17 -6.69 -23.34
C TYR A 297 7.25 -6.78 -21.81
N ARG A 298 6.09 -6.72 -21.13
CA ARG A 298 5.98 -6.76 -19.68
C ARG A 298 5.08 -7.90 -19.23
N VAL A 299 5.55 -8.65 -18.25
CA VAL A 299 4.76 -9.59 -17.46
C VAL A 299 5.12 -9.37 -15.98
N SER A 300 4.12 -9.40 -15.13
CA SER A 300 4.27 -9.25 -13.69
C SER A 300 3.45 -10.32 -12.96
N SER A 301 3.86 -10.64 -11.76
CA SER A 301 3.07 -11.47 -10.84
C SER A 301 3.24 -10.97 -9.41
N VAL A 302 2.15 -10.91 -8.68
CA VAL A 302 2.13 -10.42 -7.29
C VAL A 302 1.06 -11.14 -6.47
N LEU A 303 1.31 -11.30 -5.16
CA LEU A 303 0.26 -11.61 -4.20
C LEU A 303 -0.27 -10.31 -3.62
N ASN A 304 -1.53 -10.03 -3.87
CA ASN A 304 -2.27 -9.03 -3.13
C ASN A 304 -2.58 -9.62 -1.75
N VAL A 305 -1.70 -9.32 -0.79
CA VAL A 305 -1.58 -10.03 0.49
C VAL A 305 -2.87 -10.01 1.29
N PHE A 306 -3.52 -8.84 1.35
CA PHE A 306 -4.76 -8.67 2.11
C PHE A 306 -5.99 -9.22 1.37
N ASP A 307 -5.92 -9.27 0.04
CA ASP A 307 -6.99 -9.79 -0.80
C ASP A 307 -6.97 -11.31 -0.96
N ASN A 308 -5.88 -11.97 -0.54
CA ASN A 308 -5.64 -13.39 -0.76
C ASN A 308 -5.75 -13.79 -2.25
N VAL A 309 -5.21 -12.96 -3.13
CA VAL A 309 -5.24 -13.15 -4.57
C VAL A 309 -3.81 -13.12 -5.12
N PHE A 310 -3.41 -14.20 -5.77
CA PHE A 310 -2.23 -14.22 -6.64
C PHE A 310 -2.66 -13.75 -8.03
N GLU A 311 -2.02 -12.71 -8.49
CA GLU A 311 -2.29 -12.03 -9.74
C GLU A 311 -1.15 -12.25 -10.73
N VAL A 312 -1.50 -12.39 -12.00
CA VAL A 312 -0.57 -12.29 -13.13
C VAL A 312 -1.13 -11.29 -14.12
N ASP A 313 -0.35 -10.24 -14.42
CA ASP A 313 -0.69 -9.24 -15.42
C ASP A 313 0.29 -9.23 -16.60
N VAL A 314 -0.22 -9.03 -17.82
CA VAL A 314 0.56 -9.05 -19.06
C VAL A 314 0.05 -7.97 -20.02
N SER A 315 0.96 -7.16 -20.57
CA SER A 315 0.66 -6.23 -21.67
C SER A 315 1.08 -6.84 -23.00
N LEU A 316 0.14 -7.02 -23.94
CA LEU A 316 0.32 -7.78 -25.19
C LEU A 316 -0.66 -7.32 -26.28
N SER A 317 -0.49 -7.82 -27.50
CA SER A 317 -1.47 -7.63 -28.56
C SER A 317 -2.67 -8.58 -28.37
N LYS A 318 -3.85 -8.18 -28.82
CA LYS A 318 -5.11 -8.89 -28.64
C LYS A 318 -5.07 -10.34 -29.16
N GLU A 319 -4.46 -10.56 -30.31
CA GLU A 319 -4.32 -11.88 -30.93
C GLU A 319 -3.51 -12.88 -30.10
N ASN A 320 -2.71 -12.39 -29.14
CA ASN A 320 -1.85 -13.21 -28.30
C ASN A 320 -2.50 -13.62 -26.97
N ILE A 321 -3.69 -13.11 -26.65
CA ILE A 321 -4.36 -13.33 -25.35
C ILE A 321 -4.54 -14.81 -25.05
N ASP A 322 -5.13 -15.59 -25.95
CA ASP A 322 -5.42 -17.00 -25.71
C ASP A 322 -4.15 -17.83 -25.51
N LYS A 323 -3.10 -17.52 -26.27
CA LYS A 323 -1.79 -18.16 -26.12
C LYS A 323 -1.15 -17.79 -24.78
N ALA A 324 -1.22 -16.52 -24.36
CA ALA A 324 -0.72 -16.08 -23.07
C ALA A 324 -1.46 -16.76 -21.90
N VAL A 325 -2.79 -16.82 -21.94
CA VAL A 325 -3.62 -17.54 -20.95
C VAL A 325 -3.18 -19.00 -20.83
N SER A 326 -2.94 -19.68 -21.96
CA SER A 326 -2.48 -21.07 -21.98
C SER A 326 -1.11 -21.24 -21.32
N LEU A 327 -0.16 -20.34 -21.62
CA LEU A 327 1.20 -20.37 -21.08
C LEU A 327 1.24 -20.02 -19.58
N ILE A 328 0.41 -19.08 -19.11
CA ILE A 328 0.28 -18.77 -17.68
C ILE A 328 -0.27 -19.98 -16.93
N LYS A 329 -1.34 -20.62 -17.43
CA LYS A 329 -1.87 -21.86 -16.85
C LYS A 329 -0.85 -22.99 -16.84
N LYS A 330 -0.05 -23.13 -17.90
CA LYS A 330 1.07 -24.08 -17.96
C LYS A 330 2.08 -23.80 -16.87
N SER A 331 2.49 -22.53 -16.69
CA SER A 331 3.46 -22.12 -15.66
C SER A 331 2.99 -22.50 -14.26
N VAL A 332 1.73 -22.18 -13.91
CA VAL A 332 1.14 -22.55 -12.61
C VAL A 332 1.06 -24.07 -12.46
N SER A 333 0.61 -24.79 -13.50
CA SER A 333 0.57 -26.28 -13.47
C SER A 333 1.95 -26.92 -13.28
N GLU A 334 3.00 -26.32 -13.81
CA GLU A 334 4.36 -26.79 -13.62
C GLU A 334 4.85 -26.56 -12.19
N MET A 335 4.48 -25.43 -11.55
CA MET A 335 4.75 -25.22 -10.13
C MET A 335 4.06 -26.28 -9.25
N VAL A 336 2.79 -26.57 -9.54
CA VAL A 336 2.02 -27.65 -8.87
C VAL A 336 2.67 -29.02 -9.01
N LYS A 337 3.26 -29.31 -10.19
CA LYS A 337 3.93 -30.60 -10.50
C LYS A 337 5.39 -30.66 -10.05
N GLY A 338 5.92 -29.58 -9.43
CA GLY A 338 7.31 -29.50 -9.00
C GLY A 338 8.33 -29.46 -10.16
N LYS A 339 7.93 -28.97 -11.34
CA LYS A 339 8.81 -28.84 -12.51
C LYS A 339 9.69 -27.59 -12.42
N PHE A 340 10.48 -27.51 -11.38
CA PHE A 340 11.56 -26.55 -11.13
C PHE A 340 12.66 -27.26 -10.33
N THR A 341 13.87 -26.76 -10.37
CA THR A 341 15.04 -27.40 -9.78
C THR A 341 15.29 -26.93 -8.34
N GLU A 342 16.15 -27.63 -7.60
CA GLU A 342 16.64 -27.12 -6.30
C GLU A 342 17.50 -25.87 -6.49
N ASP A 343 18.18 -25.73 -7.63
CA ASP A 343 18.95 -24.53 -7.96
C ASP A 343 18.02 -23.32 -8.16
N ASP A 344 16.83 -23.49 -8.78
CA ASP A 344 15.83 -22.43 -8.87
C ASP A 344 15.39 -21.96 -7.47
N VAL A 345 15.20 -22.90 -6.52
CA VAL A 345 14.84 -22.60 -5.13
C VAL A 345 15.98 -21.86 -4.42
N ASN A 346 17.21 -22.34 -4.55
CA ASN A 346 18.38 -21.73 -3.91
C ASN A 346 18.65 -20.33 -4.47
N ASN A 347 18.53 -20.13 -5.79
CA ASN A 347 18.67 -18.83 -6.42
C ASN A 347 17.61 -17.85 -5.94
N ALA A 348 16.35 -18.30 -5.84
CA ALA A 348 15.26 -17.49 -5.32
C ALA A 348 15.54 -17.05 -3.87
N LYS A 349 15.91 -17.99 -2.99
CA LYS A 349 16.26 -17.70 -1.59
C LYS A 349 17.37 -16.66 -1.48
N ASN A 350 18.48 -16.87 -2.21
CA ASN A 350 19.63 -15.97 -2.18
C ASN A 350 19.24 -14.55 -2.60
N ASN A 351 18.47 -14.41 -3.67
CA ASN A 351 18.01 -13.09 -4.13
C ASN A 351 17.07 -12.41 -3.12
N ILE A 352 16.14 -13.16 -2.53
CA ILE A 352 15.22 -12.62 -1.52
C ILE A 352 15.99 -12.20 -0.27
N ILE A 353 16.95 -13.00 0.20
CA ILE A 353 17.80 -12.67 1.35
C ILE A 353 18.61 -11.40 1.06
N ASN A 354 19.20 -11.28 -0.13
CA ASN A 354 19.92 -10.06 -0.53
C ASN A 354 18.99 -8.83 -0.52
N ASN A 355 17.74 -8.96 -0.98
CA ASN A 355 16.77 -7.87 -0.92
C ASN A 355 16.37 -7.51 0.51
N ILE A 356 16.26 -8.49 1.42
CA ILE A 356 16.04 -8.27 2.85
C ILE A 356 17.22 -7.48 3.44
N GLU A 357 18.46 -7.83 3.10
CA GLU A 357 19.67 -7.10 3.54
C GLU A 357 19.68 -5.66 3.02
N LEU A 358 19.39 -5.45 1.74
CA LEU A 358 19.28 -4.09 1.17
C LEU A 358 18.23 -3.25 1.91
N ASN A 359 17.06 -3.82 2.18
CA ASN A 359 16.00 -3.15 2.94
C ASN A 359 16.41 -2.86 4.39
N SER A 360 17.15 -3.77 5.04
CA SER A 360 17.67 -3.57 6.39
C SER A 360 18.74 -2.46 6.48
N ASN A 361 19.28 -2.04 5.34
CA ASN A 361 20.25 -0.96 5.21
C ASN A 361 19.63 0.39 4.75
N SER A 362 18.31 0.45 4.55
CA SER A 362 17.59 1.68 4.20
C SER A 362 16.72 2.16 5.37
N GLN A 363 16.63 3.47 5.56
CA GLN A 363 15.79 4.07 6.60
C GLN A 363 14.31 3.67 6.42
N SER A 364 13.79 3.78 5.21
CA SER A 364 12.40 3.39 4.91
C SER A 364 12.15 1.90 5.13
N GLY A 365 13.10 1.04 4.78
CA GLY A 365 13.00 -0.39 5.02
C GLY A 365 12.93 -0.73 6.50
N ILE A 366 13.80 -0.14 7.32
CA ILE A 366 13.81 -0.31 8.78
C ILE A 366 12.48 0.16 9.37
N ASN A 367 12.04 1.37 9.03
CA ASN A 367 10.82 1.96 9.57
C ASN A 367 9.57 1.16 9.17
N ASN A 368 9.45 0.80 7.90
CA ASN A 368 8.31 0.01 7.41
C ASN A 368 8.28 -1.39 8.04
N ASN A 369 9.43 -2.04 8.21
CA ASN A 369 9.49 -3.34 8.90
C ASN A 369 9.02 -3.22 10.36
N TYR A 370 9.45 -2.16 11.07
CA TYR A 370 9.01 -1.93 12.44
C TYR A 370 7.50 -1.68 12.55
N ILE A 371 6.94 -0.86 11.66
CA ILE A 371 5.49 -0.60 11.60
C ILE A 371 4.72 -1.90 11.31
N SER A 372 5.20 -2.71 10.35
CA SER A 372 4.58 -4.00 10.02
C SER A 372 4.60 -4.98 11.20
N GLN A 373 5.66 -5.02 11.99
CA GLN A 373 5.71 -5.82 13.22
C GLN A 373 4.60 -5.42 14.21
N LYS A 374 4.27 -4.12 14.30
CA LYS A 374 3.22 -3.64 15.21
C LYS A 374 1.80 -3.85 14.70
N PHE A 375 1.60 -3.81 13.38
CA PHE A 375 0.25 -3.90 12.79
C PHE A 375 -0.18 -5.32 12.43
N VAL A 376 0.74 -6.11 11.88
CA VAL A 376 0.43 -7.45 11.36
C VAL A 376 1.32 -8.54 11.95
N ASN A 377 2.02 -8.25 13.04
CA ASN A 377 2.98 -9.18 13.68
C ASN A 377 4.01 -9.74 12.69
N ASP A 378 4.52 -8.88 11.81
CA ASP A 378 5.53 -9.28 10.81
C ASP A 378 6.86 -9.69 11.48
N TYR A 379 7.67 -10.43 10.75
CA TYR A 379 8.98 -10.85 11.19
C TYR A 379 10.00 -9.71 11.21
N THR A 380 10.97 -9.78 12.12
CA THR A 380 12.21 -9.00 12.03
C THR A 380 13.00 -9.40 10.78
N PHE A 381 13.98 -8.60 10.37
CA PHE A 381 14.82 -8.95 9.22
C PHE A 381 15.56 -10.29 9.40
N GLU A 382 16.06 -10.57 10.62
CA GLU A 382 16.75 -11.82 10.90
C GLU A 382 15.81 -13.02 10.84
N GLU A 383 14.63 -12.91 11.44
CA GLU A 383 13.59 -13.94 11.34
C GLU A 383 13.16 -14.15 9.87
N LYS A 384 12.96 -13.07 9.09
CA LYS A 384 12.64 -13.19 7.65
C LYS A 384 13.70 -14.00 6.91
N LYS A 385 14.98 -13.71 7.13
CA LYS A 385 16.07 -14.44 6.49
C LYS A 385 16.07 -15.93 6.88
N GLU A 386 15.86 -16.23 8.16
CA GLU A 386 15.83 -17.61 8.65
C GLU A 386 14.63 -18.38 8.08
N HIS A 387 13.45 -17.80 8.08
CA HIS A 387 12.25 -18.41 7.49
C HIS A 387 12.43 -18.66 5.98
N ILE A 388 13.02 -17.74 5.23
CA ILE A 388 13.31 -17.93 3.79
C ILE A 388 14.31 -19.08 3.58
N LYS A 389 15.37 -19.18 4.40
CA LYS A 389 16.33 -20.29 4.29
C LYS A 389 15.67 -21.65 4.46
N ASN A 390 14.67 -21.75 5.32
CA ASN A 390 14.02 -23.00 5.68
C ASN A 390 12.95 -23.44 4.66
N VAL A 391 12.53 -22.59 3.71
CA VAL A 391 11.56 -22.98 2.67
C VAL A 391 12.07 -24.14 1.82
N THR A 392 11.26 -25.16 1.66
CA THR A 392 11.59 -26.34 0.84
C THR A 392 10.83 -26.34 -0.49
N LYS A 393 11.31 -27.15 -1.44
CA LYS A 393 10.58 -27.40 -2.70
C LYS A 393 9.17 -27.97 -2.44
N SER A 394 9.02 -28.81 -1.40
CA SER A 394 7.73 -29.37 -1.00
C SER A 394 6.74 -28.30 -0.54
N ASP A 395 7.22 -27.30 0.21
CA ASP A 395 6.38 -26.18 0.66
C ASP A 395 5.86 -25.36 -0.53
N ILE A 396 6.72 -25.10 -1.50
CA ILE A 396 6.38 -24.37 -2.73
C ILE A 396 5.32 -25.13 -3.54
N ILE A 397 5.45 -26.46 -3.65
CA ILE A 397 4.47 -27.31 -4.34
C ILE A 397 3.13 -27.30 -3.58
N THR A 398 3.17 -27.38 -2.27
CA THR A 398 1.99 -27.36 -1.40
C THR A 398 1.25 -26.02 -1.53
N PHE A 399 1.98 -24.93 -1.50
CA PHE A 399 1.45 -23.58 -1.73
C PHE A 399 0.80 -23.47 -3.13
N ALA A 400 1.52 -23.90 -4.18
CA ALA A 400 1.02 -23.83 -5.55
C ALA A 400 -0.31 -24.58 -5.76
N LYS A 401 -0.53 -25.70 -5.04
CA LYS A 401 -1.79 -26.48 -5.10
C LYS A 401 -2.99 -25.74 -4.55
N LYS A 402 -2.79 -24.72 -3.71
CA LYS A 402 -3.86 -23.89 -3.14
C LYS A 402 -4.39 -22.84 -4.11
N LEU A 403 -3.66 -22.54 -5.17
CA LEU A 403 -4.06 -21.54 -6.16
C LEU A 403 -5.29 -22.01 -6.95
N LYS A 404 -6.35 -21.21 -6.95
CA LYS A 404 -7.60 -21.47 -7.68
C LYS A 404 -7.84 -20.35 -8.68
N LEU A 405 -7.70 -20.63 -9.98
CA LEU A 405 -8.01 -19.65 -11.02
C LEU A 405 -9.48 -19.25 -10.95
N ASN A 406 -9.76 -17.97 -10.77
CA ASN A 406 -11.09 -17.45 -10.54
C ASN A 406 -11.52 -16.45 -11.61
N VAL A 407 -10.61 -15.64 -12.13
CA VAL A 407 -10.89 -14.65 -13.18
C VAL A 407 -9.81 -14.68 -14.25
N ILE A 408 -10.24 -14.56 -15.50
CA ILE A 408 -9.45 -14.19 -16.66
C ILE A 408 -10.10 -12.95 -17.23
N TYR A 409 -9.46 -11.81 -17.09
CA TYR A 409 -9.95 -10.53 -17.58
C TYR A 409 -9.00 -9.97 -18.63
N ALA A 410 -9.54 -9.47 -19.74
CA ALA A 410 -8.74 -8.78 -20.74
C ALA A 410 -9.40 -7.46 -21.14
N LEU A 411 -8.64 -6.37 -21.05
CA LEU A 411 -8.96 -5.09 -21.62
C LEU A 411 -8.33 -5.03 -23.02
N CYS A 412 -9.15 -5.22 -24.05
CA CYS A 412 -8.70 -5.43 -25.42
C CYS A 412 -8.60 -4.11 -26.19
N GLU A 413 -7.50 -3.93 -26.94
CA GLU A 413 -7.40 -2.86 -27.92
C GLU A 413 -8.54 -2.95 -28.96
N ASP A 414 -9.12 -1.80 -29.33
CA ASP A 414 -10.08 -1.72 -30.44
C ASP A 414 -9.32 -1.44 -31.73
N GLN A 415 -9.22 -2.45 -32.59
CA GLN A 415 -8.52 -2.35 -33.89
C GLN A 415 -9.25 -1.44 -34.89
N ASN A 416 -10.49 -1.01 -34.61
CA ASN A 416 -11.28 -0.19 -35.50
C ASN A 416 -10.94 1.31 -35.45
N GLY A 417 -10.01 1.75 -34.62
CA GLY A 417 -9.55 3.15 -34.50
C GLY A 417 -8.38 3.52 -35.42
N LYS A 418 -7.98 2.66 -36.34
CA LYS A 418 -6.99 3.00 -37.38
C LYS A 418 -7.72 3.45 -38.65
N ASN A 419 -8.21 4.69 -38.67
CA ASN A 419 -8.45 5.47 -39.87
C ASN A 419 -7.88 6.86 -39.67
#